data_da537ff583efc51b6abeb0b8ed4af3d2
#
_entry.id   da537ff583efc51b6abeb0b8ed4af3d2
#
_cell.length_a   1.000
_cell.length_b   1.000
_cell.length_c   1.000
_cell.angle_alpha   90.00
_cell.angle_beta   90.00
_cell.angle_gamma   90.00
#
_symmetry.space_group_name_H-M   'P 1'
#
loop_
_entity.id
_entity.type
_entity.pdbx_description
1 polymer ?
#
loop_
_entity_poly.entity_id
_entity_poly.type
_entity_poly.pdbx_seq_one_letter_code
_entity_poly.pdbx_strand_id
1 'polypeptide(L)'
;MTAEMYVPKFFVKQKLTMMVNRYEIRVANPDGTEGAVMAVAQQKRMAFKEQVTFFADESRTQPVFGFKARKKIDLNAGYDVTDANGQPIGFFRKDFKASFFNSTFHIEGPGFGGTGSERSQLVAVLRRFSDIPFLRFHFDFNDDDGKPLMSSERKGSLRDKYTVTVHDDRVDFRIAAAMAVGLDALMAR
;
A
#
# COMPACT_ATOMS: atom_id res chain seq x y z
N MET A 1 3.21 13.14 17.95
CA MET A 1 3.59 14.13 16.91
C MET A 1 2.87 13.71 15.64
N THR A 2 2.15 14.64 15.00
CA THR A 2 1.47 14.42 13.71
C THR A 2 2.52 14.19 12.60
N ALA A 3 2.25 13.30 11.66
CA ALA A 3 3.12 13.08 10.52
C ALA A 3 3.24 14.35 9.66
N GLU A 4 4.38 14.50 8.97
CA GLU A 4 4.62 15.62 8.06
C GLU A 4 3.51 15.76 7.01
N MET A 5 3.01 14.62 6.52
CA MET A 5 1.94 14.57 5.54
C MET A 5 0.83 13.61 5.99
N TYR A 6 -0.03 14.06 6.88
CA TYR A 6 -1.19 13.29 7.31
C TYR A 6 -2.38 13.49 6.37
N VAL A 7 -2.94 12.41 5.84
CA VAL A 7 -4.15 12.39 5.03
C VAL A 7 -5.08 11.30 5.54
N PRO A 8 -6.22 11.64 6.17
CA PRO A 8 -7.07 10.68 6.88
C PRO A 8 -7.71 9.64 5.96
N LYS A 9 -7.96 9.99 4.69
CA LYS A 9 -8.58 9.07 3.74
C LYS A 9 -8.21 9.41 2.30
N PHE A 10 -7.89 8.36 1.52
CA PHE A 10 -7.58 8.50 0.11
C PHE A 10 -7.92 7.20 -0.67
N PHE A 11 -7.90 7.32 -1.98
CA PHE A 11 -8.12 6.19 -2.89
C PHE A 11 -6.84 5.87 -3.64
N VAL A 12 -6.57 4.57 -3.81
CA VAL A 12 -5.56 4.06 -4.72
C VAL A 12 -6.28 3.34 -5.85
N LYS A 13 -6.08 3.81 -7.07
CA LYS A 13 -6.68 3.23 -8.29
C LYS A 13 -5.59 2.57 -9.11
N GLN A 14 -5.77 1.29 -9.39
CA GLN A 14 -4.91 0.56 -10.30
C GLN A 14 -5.54 0.51 -11.69
N LYS A 15 -4.76 0.83 -12.71
CA LYS A 15 -5.10 0.61 -14.11
C LYS A 15 -4.15 -0.44 -14.68
N LEU A 16 -4.67 -1.63 -14.90
CA LEU A 16 -3.92 -2.71 -15.55
C LEU A 16 -3.88 -2.47 -17.05
N THR A 17 -2.68 -2.51 -17.63
CA THR A 17 -2.48 -2.58 -19.07
C THR A 17 -1.65 -3.80 -19.41
N MET A 18 -1.55 -4.18 -20.68
CA MET A 18 -0.81 -5.38 -21.09
C MET A 18 0.66 -5.36 -20.65
N MET A 19 1.29 -4.19 -20.56
CA MET A 19 2.73 -4.05 -20.31
C MET A 19 3.09 -3.33 -19.01
N VAL A 20 2.18 -2.53 -18.45
CA VAL A 20 2.46 -1.68 -17.29
C VAL A 20 1.29 -1.68 -16.30
N ASN A 21 1.61 -1.58 -15.02
CA ASN A 21 0.67 -1.25 -13.95
C ASN A 21 0.77 0.26 -13.69
N ARG A 22 -0.36 0.92 -13.63
CA ARG A 22 -0.45 2.34 -13.26
C ARG A 22 -1.23 2.46 -11.97
N TYR A 23 -0.75 3.30 -11.08
CA TYR A 23 -1.41 3.63 -9.82
C TYR A 23 -1.66 5.14 -9.79
N GLU A 24 -2.84 5.51 -9.38
CA GLU A 24 -3.25 6.90 -9.16
C GLU A 24 -3.77 7.02 -7.74
N ILE A 25 -3.18 7.92 -6.96
CA ILE A 25 -3.57 8.20 -5.59
C ILE A 25 -4.36 9.50 -5.58
N ARG A 26 -5.58 9.45 -5.00
CA ARG A 26 -6.48 10.59 -4.90
C ARG A 26 -6.95 10.81 -3.47
N VAL A 27 -6.97 12.06 -3.04
CA VAL A 27 -7.59 12.40 -1.77
C VAL A 27 -9.09 12.05 -1.79
N ALA A 28 -9.64 11.64 -0.66
CA ALA A 28 -11.08 11.52 -0.52
C ALA A 28 -11.68 12.87 -0.09
N ASN A 29 -12.68 13.36 -0.83
CA ASN A 29 -13.46 14.51 -0.42
C ASN A 29 -14.32 14.18 0.81
N PRO A 30 -14.80 15.19 1.58
CA PRO A 30 -15.65 14.98 2.74
C PRO A 30 -16.95 14.22 2.42
N ASP A 31 -17.48 14.35 1.21
CA ASP A 31 -18.66 13.62 0.71
C ASP A 31 -18.35 12.17 0.27
N GLY A 32 -17.09 11.74 0.40
CA GLY A 32 -16.63 10.41 0.00
C GLY A 32 -16.36 10.24 -1.49
N THR A 33 -16.45 11.30 -2.29
CA THR A 33 -16.06 11.29 -3.71
C THR A 33 -14.55 11.39 -3.89
N GLU A 34 -14.07 11.10 -5.11
CA GLU A 34 -12.66 11.23 -5.45
C GLU A 34 -12.29 12.71 -5.68
N GLY A 35 -11.32 13.17 -4.92
CA GLY A 35 -10.77 14.51 -5.03
C GLY A 35 -9.54 14.59 -5.95
N ALA A 36 -8.67 15.54 -5.66
CA ALA A 36 -7.46 15.81 -6.43
C ALA A 36 -6.50 14.60 -6.46
N VAL A 37 -5.75 14.49 -7.56
CA VAL A 37 -4.62 13.55 -7.66
C VAL A 37 -3.50 14.05 -6.76
N MET A 38 -2.98 13.16 -5.93
CA MET A 38 -1.86 13.43 -5.02
C MET A 38 -0.56 12.88 -5.58
N ALA A 39 -0.64 11.72 -6.24
CA ALA A 39 0.52 11.08 -6.85
C ALA A 39 0.08 10.06 -7.91
N VAL A 40 0.98 9.79 -8.85
CA VAL A 40 0.85 8.75 -9.86
C VAL A 40 2.11 7.90 -9.92
N ALA A 41 1.96 6.60 -10.17
CA ALA A 41 3.08 5.72 -10.43
C ALA A 41 2.81 4.87 -11.67
N GLN A 42 3.87 4.57 -12.40
CA GLN A 42 3.83 3.62 -13.51
C GLN A 42 4.99 2.65 -13.39
N GLN A 43 4.70 1.38 -13.56
CA GLN A 43 5.70 0.35 -13.44
C GLN A 43 5.53 -0.74 -14.49
N LYS A 44 6.65 -1.21 -15.05
CA LYS A 44 6.64 -2.41 -15.89
C LYS A 44 6.21 -3.62 -15.07
N ARG A 45 5.31 -4.43 -15.61
CA ARG A 45 4.67 -5.56 -14.92
C ARG A 45 5.64 -6.55 -14.26
N MET A 46 6.84 -6.71 -14.82
CA MET A 46 7.88 -7.63 -14.33
C MET A 46 8.89 -7.00 -13.36
N ALA A 47 8.91 -5.66 -13.23
CA ALA A 47 9.93 -4.92 -12.46
C ALA A 47 9.46 -4.46 -11.07
N PHE A 48 8.28 -4.87 -10.63
CA PHE A 48 7.67 -4.43 -9.36
C PHE A 48 8.50 -4.80 -8.11
N LYS A 49 9.35 -5.78 -8.23
CA LYS A 49 10.02 -6.36 -7.07
C LYS A 49 11.12 -5.48 -6.45
N GLU A 50 11.56 -4.43 -7.14
CA GLU A 50 12.73 -3.69 -6.71
C GLU A 50 12.43 -2.27 -6.25
N GLN A 51 11.61 -1.54 -7.01
CA GLN A 51 11.38 -0.12 -6.75
C GLN A 51 10.09 0.38 -7.40
N VAL A 52 9.37 1.29 -6.72
CA VAL A 52 8.28 2.09 -7.27
C VAL A 52 8.57 3.56 -6.96
N THR A 53 8.47 4.43 -7.96
CA THR A 53 8.55 5.88 -7.79
C THR A 53 7.18 6.48 -8.08
N PHE A 54 6.73 7.34 -7.20
CA PHE A 54 5.51 8.14 -7.34
C PHE A 54 5.87 9.56 -7.72
N PHE A 55 5.14 10.09 -8.68
CA PHE A 55 5.34 11.41 -9.26
C PHE A 55 4.12 12.29 -8.99
N ALA A 56 4.31 13.60 -9.02
CA ALA A 56 3.24 14.57 -8.77
C ALA A 56 2.08 14.43 -9.78
N ASP A 57 2.41 14.11 -11.03
CA ASP A 57 1.45 14.01 -12.14
C ASP A 57 1.89 13.02 -13.23
N GLU A 58 1.07 12.89 -14.26
CA GLU A 58 1.28 12.00 -15.40
C GLU A 58 2.51 12.36 -16.27
N SER A 59 3.09 13.56 -16.15
CA SER A 59 4.33 13.92 -16.86
C SER A 59 5.54 13.13 -16.32
N ARG A 60 5.46 12.70 -15.05
CA ARG A 60 6.47 11.91 -14.32
C ARG A 60 7.85 12.55 -14.32
N THR A 61 7.86 13.87 -14.24
CA THR A 61 9.09 14.66 -14.17
C THR A 61 9.49 14.99 -12.74
N GLN A 62 8.50 15.07 -11.83
CA GLN A 62 8.70 15.46 -10.44
C GLN A 62 8.37 14.29 -9.49
N PRO A 63 9.38 13.55 -8.97
CA PRO A 63 9.17 12.53 -7.97
C PRO A 63 8.71 13.17 -6.64
N VAL A 64 7.77 12.52 -5.94
CA VAL A 64 7.25 12.99 -4.65
C VAL A 64 7.58 12.03 -3.52
N PHE A 65 7.59 10.73 -3.77
CA PHE A 65 8.05 9.68 -2.87
C PHE A 65 8.25 8.38 -3.62
N GLY A 66 8.73 7.35 -2.94
CA GLY A 66 8.87 6.03 -3.53
C GLY A 66 9.10 4.96 -2.49
N PHE A 67 9.21 3.72 -2.94
CA PHE A 67 9.73 2.64 -2.10
C PHE A 67 10.67 1.74 -2.89
N LYS A 68 11.64 1.14 -2.18
CA LYS A 68 12.67 0.29 -2.77
C LYS A 68 12.96 -0.90 -1.87
N ALA A 69 13.12 -2.07 -2.47
CA ALA A 69 13.53 -3.28 -1.74
C ALA A 69 14.92 -3.09 -1.13
N ARG A 70 15.08 -3.45 0.15
CA ARG A 70 16.38 -3.43 0.85
C ARG A 70 17.40 -4.37 0.23
N LYS A 71 16.93 -5.53 -0.24
CA LYS A 71 17.75 -6.53 -0.94
C LYS A 71 17.01 -7.04 -2.15
N LYS A 72 17.66 -7.04 -3.32
CA LYS A 72 17.06 -7.47 -4.59
C LYS A 72 16.67 -8.96 -4.59
N ILE A 73 17.39 -9.79 -3.85
CA ILE A 73 17.25 -11.26 -3.84
C ILE A 73 16.37 -11.73 -2.67
N ASP A 74 16.26 -10.93 -1.60
CA ASP A 74 15.52 -11.30 -0.40
C ASP A 74 14.31 -10.38 -0.18
N LEU A 75 13.15 -10.83 -0.66
CA LEU A 75 11.88 -10.11 -0.49
C LEU A 75 11.42 -10.04 0.98
N ASN A 76 11.98 -10.90 1.86
CA ASN A 76 11.73 -10.83 3.30
C ASN A 76 12.44 -9.63 3.94
N ALA A 77 13.47 -9.08 3.28
CA ALA A 77 14.17 -7.90 3.79
C ALA A 77 13.30 -6.64 3.84
N GLY A 78 12.17 -6.63 3.12
CA GLY A 78 11.21 -5.53 3.10
C GLY A 78 11.62 -4.35 2.20
N TYR A 79 10.89 -3.25 2.34
CA TYR A 79 10.96 -2.09 1.47
C TYR A 79 11.11 -0.82 2.29
N ASP A 80 12.13 -0.02 2.00
CA ASP A 80 12.24 1.33 2.54
C ASP A 80 11.34 2.27 1.73
N VAL A 81 10.56 3.08 2.43
CA VAL A 81 9.79 4.19 1.86
C VAL A 81 10.62 5.45 1.98
N THR A 82 10.77 6.19 0.87
CA THR A 82 11.60 7.39 0.81
C THR A 82 10.80 8.60 0.36
N ASP A 83 11.21 9.78 0.78
CA ASP A 83 10.68 11.05 0.27
C ASP A 83 11.21 11.36 -1.15
N ALA A 84 10.89 12.57 -1.66
CA ALA A 84 11.32 13.05 -2.96
C ALA A 84 12.86 13.15 -3.11
N ASN A 85 13.58 13.33 -2.01
CA ASN A 85 15.03 13.46 -1.95
C ASN A 85 15.74 12.11 -1.74
N GLY A 86 14.95 11.01 -1.64
CA GLY A 86 15.46 9.68 -1.37
C GLY A 86 15.78 9.42 0.11
N GLN A 87 15.37 10.30 1.04
CA GLN A 87 15.56 10.10 2.47
C GLN A 87 14.52 9.09 3.00
N PRO A 88 14.93 8.10 3.81
CA PRO A 88 14.02 7.15 4.40
C PRO A 88 12.99 7.83 5.32
N ILE A 89 11.71 7.59 5.09
CA ILE A 89 10.60 8.10 5.92
C ILE A 89 9.82 6.97 6.59
N GLY A 90 10.02 5.73 6.18
CA GLY A 90 9.35 4.57 6.75
C GLY A 90 9.77 3.28 6.08
N PHE A 91 9.12 2.21 6.48
CA PHE A 91 9.45 0.86 6.05
C PHE A 91 8.20 -0.01 6.03
N PHE A 92 8.16 -1.02 5.15
CA PHE A 92 7.19 -2.12 5.24
C PHE A 92 7.79 -3.44 4.77
N ARG A 93 7.24 -4.54 5.28
CA ARG A 93 7.60 -5.89 4.84
C ARG A 93 6.42 -6.85 4.92
N LYS A 94 6.45 -7.90 4.10
CA LYS A 94 5.57 -9.06 4.24
C LYS A 94 6.24 -10.09 5.14
N ASP A 95 5.50 -10.64 6.10
CA ASP A 95 5.97 -11.78 6.90
C ASP A 95 5.61 -13.08 6.19
N PHE A 96 6.58 -13.70 5.55
CA PHE A 96 6.38 -14.96 4.85
C PHE A 96 6.29 -16.17 5.78
N LYS A 97 6.83 -16.07 7.00
CA LYS A 97 6.79 -17.18 7.98
C LYS A 97 5.42 -17.27 8.67
N ALA A 98 4.84 -16.14 9.04
CA ALA A 98 3.49 -16.08 9.61
C ALA A 98 2.38 -16.33 8.56
N SER A 99 2.72 -16.32 7.26
CA SER A 99 1.77 -16.33 6.15
C SER A 99 1.30 -17.71 5.71
N PHE A 100 1.49 -18.79 6.50
CA PHE A 100 0.99 -20.10 6.09
C PHE A 100 -0.54 -20.13 5.99
N PHE A 101 -1.25 -19.34 6.78
CA PHE A 101 -2.71 -19.21 6.76
C PHE A 101 -3.21 -17.79 6.47
N ASN A 102 -2.50 -16.75 6.93
CA ASN A 102 -2.86 -15.34 6.72
C ASN A 102 -1.65 -14.55 6.25
N SER A 103 -1.84 -13.68 5.24
CA SER A 103 -0.80 -12.74 4.88
C SER A 103 -0.66 -11.68 5.95
N THR A 104 0.53 -11.62 6.56
CA THR A 104 0.87 -10.64 7.58
C THR A 104 1.88 -9.65 7.03
N PHE A 105 1.69 -8.37 7.32
CA PHE A 105 2.57 -7.29 6.92
C PHE A 105 2.94 -6.44 8.13
N HIS A 106 4.12 -5.86 8.10
CA HIS A 106 4.59 -4.89 9.09
C HIS A 106 4.79 -3.55 8.42
N ILE A 107 4.45 -2.48 9.14
CA ILE A 107 4.73 -1.09 8.74
C ILE A 107 5.42 -0.37 9.89
N GLU A 108 6.34 0.53 9.56
CA GLU A 108 7.07 1.34 10.52
C GLU A 108 7.28 2.74 9.97
N GLY A 109 7.23 3.73 10.85
CA GLY A 109 7.55 5.12 10.57
C GLY A 109 7.96 5.86 11.84
N PRO A 110 8.24 7.16 11.77
CA PRO A 110 8.62 7.95 12.92
C PRO A 110 7.54 7.92 14.02
N GLY A 111 7.86 7.30 15.17
CA GLY A 111 6.97 7.24 16.33
C GLY A 111 5.82 6.24 16.23
N PHE A 112 5.80 5.35 15.23
CA PHE A 112 4.85 4.25 15.17
C PHE A 112 5.45 3.00 14.52
N GLY A 113 4.91 1.86 14.89
CA GLY A 113 5.12 0.57 14.25
C GLY A 113 3.88 -0.27 14.41
N GLY A 114 3.64 -1.19 13.50
CA GLY A 114 2.47 -2.06 13.63
C GLY A 114 2.42 -3.19 12.63
N THR A 115 1.44 -4.05 12.86
CA THR A 115 1.21 -5.27 12.09
C THR A 115 -0.16 -5.23 11.44
N GLY A 116 -0.20 -5.56 10.17
CA GLY A 116 -1.42 -5.68 9.39
C GLY A 116 -1.73 -7.13 9.05
N SER A 117 -2.99 -7.50 9.20
CA SER A 117 -3.50 -8.81 8.81
C SER A 117 -4.80 -8.67 8.02
N GLU A 118 -5.11 -9.71 7.25
CA GLU A 118 -6.38 -9.76 6.53
C GLU A 118 -7.54 -9.98 7.50
N ARG A 119 -8.55 -9.11 7.45
CA ARG A 119 -9.73 -9.13 8.36
C ARG A 119 -10.50 -10.43 8.30
N SER A 120 -10.56 -11.10 7.15
CA SER A 120 -11.31 -12.34 6.95
C SER A 120 -10.39 -13.51 6.61
N GLN A 121 -10.19 -14.40 7.57
CA GLN A 121 -9.44 -15.65 7.39
C GLN A 121 -10.09 -16.56 6.35
N LEU A 122 -11.41 -16.59 6.27
CA LEU A 122 -12.15 -17.40 5.30
C LEU A 122 -11.88 -16.96 3.86
N VAL A 123 -11.84 -15.64 3.61
CA VAL A 123 -11.52 -15.07 2.31
C VAL A 123 -10.05 -15.34 1.92
N ALA A 124 -9.13 -15.28 2.89
CA ALA A 124 -7.73 -15.60 2.67
C ALA A 124 -7.54 -17.07 2.24
N VAL A 125 -8.24 -18.01 2.88
CA VAL A 125 -8.22 -19.43 2.55
C VAL A 125 -8.86 -19.69 1.19
N LEU A 126 -10.06 -19.15 0.92
CA LEU A 126 -10.76 -19.33 -0.36
C LEU A 126 -9.94 -18.81 -1.55
N ARG A 127 -9.25 -17.66 -1.40
CA ARG A 127 -8.39 -17.11 -2.45
C ARG A 127 -7.23 -18.04 -2.80
N ARG A 128 -6.71 -18.80 -1.83
CA ARG A 128 -5.59 -19.72 -2.04
C ARG A 128 -5.99 -20.95 -2.87
N PHE A 129 -7.26 -21.36 -2.80
CA PHE A 129 -7.79 -22.53 -3.49
C PHE A 129 -8.61 -22.20 -4.73
N SER A 130 -8.84 -20.93 -5.02
CA SER A 130 -9.61 -20.49 -6.17
C SER A 130 -9.00 -19.23 -6.78
N ASP A 131 -8.72 -19.28 -8.08
CA ASP A 131 -8.32 -18.11 -8.89
C ASP A 131 -9.50 -17.15 -9.12
N ILE A 132 -10.32 -16.91 -8.09
CA ILE A 132 -11.45 -15.99 -8.20
C ILE A 132 -10.92 -14.55 -8.09
N PRO A 133 -10.85 -13.79 -9.20
CA PRO A 133 -10.19 -12.48 -9.21
C PRO A 133 -10.96 -11.39 -8.45
N PHE A 134 -12.14 -11.69 -7.90
CA PHE A 134 -13.05 -10.72 -7.27
C PHE A 134 -13.15 -10.83 -5.74
N LEU A 135 -12.35 -11.67 -5.10
CA LEU A 135 -12.38 -11.77 -3.64
C LEU A 135 -11.90 -10.46 -3.02
N ARG A 136 -12.80 -9.82 -2.26
CA ARG A 136 -12.52 -8.60 -1.51
C ARG A 136 -11.51 -8.94 -0.41
N PHE A 137 -10.44 -8.18 -0.31
CA PHE A 137 -9.54 -8.28 0.83
C PHE A 137 -9.48 -6.94 1.58
N HIS A 138 -9.47 -7.05 2.89
CA HIS A 138 -9.40 -5.94 3.80
C HIS A 138 -8.24 -6.19 4.74
N PHE A 139 -7.33 -5.23 4.83
CA PHE A 139 -6.22 -5.26 5.76
C PHE A 139 -6.40 -4.19 6.81
N ASP A 140 -6.31 -4.59 8.07
CA ASP A 140 -6.28 -3.69 9.21
C ASP A 140 -4.90 -3.75 9.83
N PHE A 141 -4.29 -2.58 10.05
CA PHE A 141 -2.99 -2.41 10.69
C PHE A 141 -3.21 -1.79 12.07
N ASN A 142 -2.68 -2.44 13.09
CA ASN A 142 -2.72 -1.97 14.47
C ASN A 142 -1.29 -1.93 15.02
N ASP A 143 -1.05 -1.06 16.00
CA ASP A 143 0.18 -1.06 16.78
C ASP A 143 0.19 -2.23 17.80
N ASP A 144 1.27 -2.35 18.56
CA ASP A 144 1.44 -3.44 19.54
C ASP A 144 0.42 -3.38 20.68
N ASP A 145 -0.18 -2.22 20.94
CA ASP A 145 -1.26 -2.02 21.92
C ASP A 145 -2.65 -2.28 21.32
N GLY A 146 -2.73 -2.66 20.04
CA GLY A 146 -3.97 -2.91 19.31
C GLY A 146 -4.70 -1.67 18.84
N LYS A 147 -4.07 -0.48 18.92
CA LYS A 147 -4.64 0.77 18.43
C LYS A 147 -4.58 0.80 16.89
N PRO A 148 -5.70 1.16 16.22
CA PRO A 148 -5.72 1.22 14.76
C PRO A 148 -4.76 2.28 14.20
N LEU A 149 -3.90 1.87 13.26
CA LEU A 149 -3.01 2.75 12.51
C LEU A 149 -3.61 3.12 11.14
N MET A 150 -3.93 2.12 10.34
CA MET A 150 -4.57 2.31 9.03
C MET A 150 -5.33 1.07 8.60
N SER A 151 -6.25 1.24 7.66
CA SER A 151 -6.91 0.13 6.97
C SER A 151 -6.87 0.32 5.45
N SER A 152 -6.81 -0.80 4.71
CA SER A 152 -6.87 -0.81 3.26
C SER A 152 -7.98 -1.77 2.82
N GLU A 153 -8.99 -1.25 2.14
CA GLU A 153 -10.17 -1.98 1.70
C GLU A 153 -10.27 -1.98 0.18
N ARG A 154 -10.30 -3.17 -0.42
CA ARG A 154 -10.59 -3.31 -1.84
C ARG A 154 -12.09 -3.35 -2.07
N LYS A 155 -12.63 -2.35 -2.79
CA LYS A 155 -14.01 -2.39 -3.26
C LYS A 155 -14.08 -3.23 -4.52
N GLY A 156 -14.87 -4.30 -4.48
CA GLY A 156 -15.13 -5.14 -5.65
C GLY A 156 -15.77 -4.31 -6.76
N SER A 157 -14.99 -3.93 -7.74
CA SER A 157 -15.42 -3.32 -8.99
C SER A 157 -14.52 -3.86 -10.10
N LEU A 158 -14.96 -3.77 -11.37
CA LEU A 158 -14.15 -4.11 -12.55
C LEU A 158 -12.84 -3.31 -12.65
N ARG A 159 -12.66 -2.28 -11.80
CA ARG A 159 -11.43 -1.49 -11.68
C ARG A 159 -10.90 -1.67 -10.28
N ASP A 160 -9.66 -2.09 -10.17
CA ASP A 160 -8.99 -2.26 -8.89
C ASP A 160 -8.87 -0.90 -8.19
N LYS A 161 -9.72 -0.72 -7.18
CA LYS A 161 -9.80 0.48 -6.36
C LYS A 161 -9.72 0.09 -4.90
N TYR A 162 -8.77 0.69 -4.20
CA TYR A 162 -8.59 0.54 -2.77
C TYR A 162 -9.01 1.84 -2.07
N THR A 163 -9.72 1.71 -0.96
CA THR A 163 -9.93 2.81 -0.03
C THR A 163 -8.94 2.63 1.12
N VAL A 164 -8.10 3.61 1.35
CA VAL A 164 -7.18 3.64 2.47
C VAL A 164 -7.68 4.67 3.49
N THR A 165 -7.84 4.23 4.74
CA THR A 165 -8.19 5.09 5.86
C THR A 165 -7.02 5.07 6.84
N VAL A 166 -6.51 6.24 7.20
CA VAL A 166 -5.44 6.43 8.19
C VAL A 166 -6.09 6.88 9.48
N HIS A 167 -5.97 6.07 10.53
CA HIS A 167 -6.63 6.25 11.82
C HIS A 167 -5.74 6.99 12.83
N ASP A 168 -4.42 6.88 12.68
CA ASP A 168 -3.43 7.51 13.55
C ASP A 168 -2.68 8.61 12.79
N ASP A 169 -2.65 9.81 13.35
CA ASP A 169 -2.05 10.99 12.74
C ASP A 169 -0.51 10.95 12.66
N ARG A 170 0.12 9.94 13.28
CA ARG A 170 1.56 9.66 13.13
C ARG A 170 1.88 8.99 11.79
N VAL A 171 0.89 8.37 11.15
CA VAL A 171 1.08 7.65 9.89
C VAL A 171 1.08 8.62 8.72
N ASP A 172 2.24 8.81 8.11
CA ASP A 172 2.40 9.58 6.88
C ASP A 172 1.68 8.90 5.71
N PHE A 173 0.92 9.68 4.92
CA PHE A 173 0.16 9.13 3.80
C PHE A 173 1.05 8.42 2.77
N ARG A 174 2.31 8.87 2.61
CA ARG A 174 3.27 8.26 1.67
C ARG A 174 3.60 6.82 2.08
N ILE A 175 3.72 6.55 3.39
CA ILE A 175 3.92 5.19 3.93
C ILE A 175 2.65 4.37 3.72
N ALA A 176 1.47 4.92 4.05
CA ALA A 176 0.20 4.25 3.86
C ALA A 176 -0.08 3.92 2.38
N ALA A 177 0.23 4.85 1.46
CA ALA A 177 0.09 4.67 0.02
C ALA A 177 1.07 3.63 -0.53
N ALA A 178 2.34 3.68 -0.11
CA ALA A 178 3.36 2.68 -0.46
C ALA A 178 2.94 1.29 0.00
N MET A 179 2.40 1.16 1.24
CA MET A 179 1.90 -0.10 1.76
C MET A 179 0.69 -0.61 0.94
N ALA A 180 -0.28 0.25 0.61
CA ALA A 180 -1.47 -0.16 -0.16
C ALA A 180 -1.09 -0.66 -1.57
N VAL A 181 -0.15 0.01 -2.24
CA VAL A 181 0.39 -0.44 -3.54
C VAL A 181 1.22 -1.72 -3.37
N GLY A 182 2.00 -1.82 -2.29
CA GLY A 182 2.76 -3.02 -1.93
C GLY A 182 1.88 -4.23 -1.67
N LEU A 183 0.74 -4.06 -0.98
CA LEU A 183 -0.28 -5.10 -0.77
C LEU A 183 -0.75 -5.67 -2.10
N ASP A 184 -1.16 -4.82 -3.03
CA ASP A 184 -1.61 -5.23 -4.35
C ASP A 184 -0.57 -6.10 -5.08
N ALA A 185 0.66 -5.63 -5.12
CA ALA A 185 1.74 -6.29 -5.83
C ALA A 185 2.23 -7.60 -5.18
N LEU A 186 2.25 -7.66 -3.85
CA LEU A 186 2.74 -8.82 -3.10
C LEU A 186 1.65 -9.88 -2.87
N MET A 187 0.37 -9.51 -3.09
CA MET A 187 -0.78 -10.40 -2.98
C MET A 187 -1.24 -10.96 -4.34
N ALA A 188 -0.88 -10.32 -5.45
CA ALA A 188 -1.25 -10.74 -6.81
C ALA A 188 -0.48 -11.99 -7.32
N ARG A 189 -0.07 -12.90 -6.40
CA ARG A 189 0.65 -14.15 -6.70
C ARG A 189 -0.10 -15.34 -6.19
#